data_924f3deb1250b81cf6b1b06b7ceb092b
#
_entry.id   924f3deb1250b81cf6b1b06b7ceb092b
#
_cell.length_a   1.000
_cell.length_b   1.000
_cell.length_c   1.000
_cell.angle_alpha   90.00
_cell.angle_beta   90.00
_cell.angle_gamma   90.00
#
_symmetry.space_group_name_H-M   'P 1'
#
loop_
_entity.id
_entity.type
_entity.pdbx_description
1 polymer ?
#
loop_
_entity_poly.entity_id
_entity_poly.type
_entity_poly.pdbx_seq_one_letter_code
_entity_poly.pdbx_strand_id
1 'polypeptide(L)'
;MGSFTASGETYRDTVVSLVRREYLRQRRSRDQWFARQIREEERLTNEARERAIALFERFIRRYPDDPNYTPDAMFRLGELYFERSAVQFQELYDAATLARANGDEDAMDALPLAPNLQPTVDIYQRIVRQFPNYRRIDGVLYLIGYCLNEMARPEEARDAWLALVCANHFAYDPDQARYHAAAEGGAAEGEDDAAAHPSLGLGTAVVDVTTQVFVNPYAECTTIIPEARFVSETWFRIGEYHFDDYVDTFAVDKSIAAYNVILRDPEDRNYGLALYKVAWAYYRANRFEQAVRHFGMLVQWSDDQMAATGRAGSDLRPEAMQYLGITFAYGDWNDNMVPDLEEGGQSGFQRLQNQALLPQDREWTPDVYFATGEVFYEEAKYQDAITIWQYALAHWPNHRLVPHYIDRIATAYRDMAD
;
A
#
# COMPACT_ATOMS: atom_id res chain seq x y z
N MET A 1 -66.84 11.52 14.01
CA MET A 1 -65.81 10.78 13.24
C MET A 1 -64.37 11.05 13.71
N GLY A 2 -64.02 12.21 14.25
CA GLY A 2 -62.66 12.54 14.71
C GLY A 2 -62.12 11.76 15.90
N SER A 3 -62.96 11.20 16.78
CA SER A 3 -62.48 10.46 17.98
C SER A 3 -62.04 9.02 17.65
N PHE A 4 -62.61 8.39 16.61
CA PHE A 4 -62.25 7.05 16.20
C PHE A 4 -60.88 7.00 15.45
N THR A 5 -60.53 8.02 14.69
CA THR A 5 -59.24 8.12 14.00
C THR A 5 -58.09 8.36 15.00
N ALA A 6 -58.26 9.23 15.98
CA ALA A 6 -57.28 9.47 17.02
C ALA A 6 -57.00 8.23 17.89
N SER A 7 -58.04 7.45 18.25
CA SER A 7 -57.87 6.20 19.00
C SER A 7 -57.18 5.13 18.17
N GLY A 8 -57.43 5.05 16.84
CA GLY A 8 -56.76 4.13 15.93
C GLY A 8 -55.29 4.43 15.75
N GLU A 9 -54.89 5.70 15.64
CA GLU A 9 -53.50 6.15 15.56
C GLU A 9 -52.73 5.84 16.86
N THR A 10 -53.33 6.14 18.02
CA THR A 10 -52.73 5.82 19.34
C THR A 10 -52.52 4.32 19.52
N TYR A 11 -53.49 3.48 19.09
CA TYR A 11 -53.35 2.03 19.15
C TYR A 11 -52.24 1.52 18.25
N ARG A 12 -52.18 1.99 16.99
CA ARG A 12 -51.10 1.65 16.04
C ARG A 12 -49.73 2.00 16.60
N ASP A 13 -49.55 3.22 17.12
CA ASP A 13 -48.27 3.69 17.65
C ASP A 13 -47.86 2.90 18.90
N THR A 14 -48.83 2.50 19.73
CA THR A 14 -48.58 1.62 20.88
C THR A 14 -48.11 0.25 20.42
N VAL A 15 -48.78 -0.37 19.45
CA VAL A 15 -48.41 -1.69 18.92
C VAL A 15 -47.02 -1.63 18.26
N VAL A 16 -46.75 -0.62 17.42
CA VAL A 16 -45.43 -0.42 16.80
C VAL A 16 -44.34 -0.25 17.86
N SER A 17 -44.59 0.52 18.92
CA SER A 17 -43.63 0.71 20.02
C SER A 17 -43.33 -0.57 20.79
N LEU A 18 -44.38 -1.42 21.03
CA LEU A 18 -44.21 -2.72 21.67
C LEU A 18 -43.42 -3.70 20.80
N VAL A 19 -43.76 -3.80 19.51
CA VAL A 19 -43.00 -4.63 18.57
C VAL A 19 -41.54 -4.21 18.46
N ARG A 20 -41.31 -2.91 18.34
CA ARG A 20 -39.92 -2.36 18.30
C ARG A 20 -39.15 -2.65 19.59
N ARG A 21 -39.81 -2.55 20.76
CA ARG A 21 -39.20 -2.86 22.07
C ARG A 21 -38.83 -4.33 22.17
N GLU A 22 -39.72 -5.20 21.76
CA GLU A 22 -39.52 -6.65 21.78
C GLU A 22 -38.42 -7.07 20.79
N TYR A 23 -38.43 -6.50 19.58
CA TYR A 23 -37.38 -6.71 18.60
C TYR A 23 -35.99 -6.29 19.13
N LEU A 24 -35.92 -5.10 19.74
CA LEU A 24 -34.65 -4.60 20.32
C LEU A 24 -34.21 -5.47 21.51
N ARG A 25 -35.14 -6.00 22.32
CA ARG A 25 -34.84 -6.93 23.40
C ARG A 25 -34.28 -8.24 22.88
N GLN A 26 -34.92 -8.83 21.88
CA GLN A 26 -34.46 -10.08 21.27
C GLN A 26 -33.09 -9.90 20.57
N ARG A 27 -32.91 -8.78 19.88
CA ARG A 27 -31.63 -8.43 19.25
C ARG A 27 -30.52 -8.34 20.30
N ARG A 28 -30.72 -7.59 21.38
CA ARG A 28 -29.73 -7.47 22.48
C ARG A 28 -29.42 -8.81 23.13
N SER A 29 -30.42 -9.65 23.38
CA SER A 29 -30.21 -10.98 23.96
C SER A 29 -29.37 -11.86 23.02
N ARG A 30 -29.65 -11.83 21.71
CA ARG A 30 -28.85 -12.56 20.72
C ARG A 30 -27.44 -12.02 20.61
N ASP A 31 -27.26 -10.69 20.56
CA ASP A 31 -25.94 -10.06 20.49
C ASP A 31 -25.11 -10.40 21.74
N GLN A 32 -25.73 -10.41 22.93
CA GLN A 32 -25.07 -10.85 24.17
C GLN A 32 -24.72 -12.33 24.18
N TRP A 33 -25.54 -13.17 23.57
CA TRP A 33 -25.24 -14.60 23.42
C TRP A 33 -24.05 -14.83 22.50
N PHE A 34 -24.05 -14.19 21.31
CA PHE A 34 -22.90 -14.25 20.39
C PHE A 34 -21.62 -13.71 21.04
N ALA A 35 -21.69 -12.56 21.70
CA ALA A 35 -20.55 -11.99 22.37
C ALA A 35 -19.96 -12.90 23.48
N ARG A 36 -20.79 -13.71 24.14
CA ARG A 36 -20.30 -14.72 25.10
C ARG A 36 -19.63 -15.89 24.40
N GLN A 37 -20.23 -16.38 23.28
CA GLN A 37 -19.61 -17.46 22.50
C GLN A 37 -18.28 -17.03 21.92
N ILE A 38 -18.18 -15.84 21.33
CA ILE A 38 -16.95 -15.30 20.79
C ILE A 38 -15.86 -15.25 21.89
N ARG A 39 -16.15 -14.67 23.04
CA ARG A 39 -15.18 -14.61 24.15
C ARG A 39 -14.71 -15.99 24.63
N GLU A 40 -15.60 -16.97 24.66
CA GLU A 40 -15.23 -18.33 25.06
C GLU A 40 -14.33 -19.00 24.01
N GLU A 41 -14.63 -18.86 22.74
CA GLU A 41 -13.79 -19.36 21.64
C GLU A 41 -12.42 -18.67 21.60
N GLU A 42 -12.38 -17.35 21.83
CA GLU A 42 -11.13 -16.58 21.96
C GLU A 42 -10.28 -17.10 23.13
N ARG A 43 -10.89 -17.31 24.28
CA ARG A 43 -10.20 -17.87 25.45
C ARG A 43 -9.62 -19.25 25.16
N LEU A 44 -10.41 -20.16 24.55
CA LEU A 44 -9.97 -21.51 24.20
C LEU A 44 -8.84 -21.47 23.16
N THR A 45 -8.93 -20.58 22.18
CA THR A 45 -7.91 -20.37 21.15
C THR A 45 -6.61 -19.87 21.78
N ASN A 46 -6.68 -18.87 22.67
CA ASN A 46 -5.52 -18.35 23.37
C ASN A 46 -4.85 -19.42 24.25
N GLU A 47 -5.63 -20.21 25.00
CA GLU A 47 -5.09 -21.31 25.79
C GLU A 47 -4.44 -22.41 24.91
N ALA A 48 -5.04 -22.71 23.77
CA ALA A 48 -4.46 -23.67 22.82
C ALA A 48 -3.15 -23.15 22.23
N ARG A 49 -3.07 -21.85 21.88
CA ARG A 49 -1.86 -21.19 21.40
C ARG A 49 -0.73 -21.27 22.45
N GLU A 50 -0.99 -20.89 23.69
CA GLU A 50 0.03 -20.94 24.75
C GLU A 50 0.54 -22.34 25.00
N ARG A 51 -0.35 -23.36 24.97
CA ARG A 51 0.05 -24.77 25.07
C ARG A 51 0.93 -25.19 23.89
N ALA A 52 0.61 -24.75 22.66
CA ALA A 52 1.41 -25.06 21.48
C ALA A 52 2.79 -24.38 21.55
N ILE A 53 2.86 -23.12 21.97
CA ILE A 53 4.12 -22.39 22.21
C ILE A 53 5.00 -23.19 23.18
N ALA A 54 4.48 -23.56 24.35
CA ALA A 54 5.23 -24.30 25.34
C ALA A 54 5.74 -25.69 24.84
N LEU A 55 4.97 -26.34 23.97
CA LEU A 55 5.38 -27.60 23.32
C LEU A 55 6.52 -27.41 22.35
N PHE A 56 6.43 -26.41 21.45
CA PHE A 56 7.49 -26.11 20.48
C PHE A 56 8.76 -25.64 21.18
N GLU A 57 8.69 -24.75 22.17
CA GLU A 57 9.85 -24.34 22.96
C GLU A 57 10.54 -25.53 23.65
N ARG A 58 9.76 -26.46 24.22
CA ARG A 58 10.30 -27.69 24.84
C ARG A 58 10.97 -28.57 23.80
N PHE A 59 10.37 -28.72 22.63
CA PHE A 59 10.93 -29.49 21.51
C PHE A 59 12.26 -28.90 21.05
N ILE A 60 12.33 -27.61 20.80
CA ILE A 60 13.53 -26.89 20.34
C ILE A 60 14.65 -26.96 21.40
N ARG A 61 14.31 -26.86 22.69
CA ARG A 61 15.30 -27.05 23.77
C ARG A 61 15.86 -28.48 23.82
N ARG A 62 15.05 -29.46 23.48
CA ARG A 62 15.47 -30.89 23.51
C ARG A 62 16.26 -31.31 22.29
N TYR A 63 15.97 -30.70 21.13
CA TYR A 63 16.55 -31.01 19.83
C TYR A 63 16.99 -29.73 19.14
N PRO A 64 18.04 -29.03 19.65
CA PRO A 64 18.38 -27.68 19.17
C PRO A 64 18.93 -27.66 17.74
N ASP A 65 19.60 -28.74 17.29
CA ASP A 65 20.39 -28.76 16.07
C ASP A 65 19.91 -29.82 15.06
N ASP A 66 18.68 -30.35 15.20
CA ASP A 66 18.13 -31.28 14.22
C ASP A 66 17.72 -30.56 12.93
N PRO A 67 18.43 -30.83 11.80
CA PRO A 67 18.20 -30.04 10.56
C PRO A 67 16.87 -30.34 9.88
N ASN A 68 16.22 -31.45 10.23
CA ASN A 68 14.97 -31.87 9.60
C ASN A 68 13.73 -31.32 10.28
N TYR A 69 13.75 -31.22 11.62
CA TYR A 69 12.55 -30.87 12.39
C TYR A 69 12.66 -29.55 13.13
N THR A 70 13.85 -29.17 13.59
CA THR A 70 14.01 -27.97 14.43
C THR A 70 13.70 -26.68 13.66
N PRO A 71 14.14 -26.47 12.43
CA PRO A 71 13.78 -25.26 11.70
C PRO A 71 12.28 -25.17 11.40
N ASP A 72 11.59 -26.28 11.13
CA ASP A 72 10.13 -26.30 10.98
C ASP A 72 9.42 -25.94 12.30
N ALA A 73 9.91 -26.47 13.43
CA ALA A 73 9.37 -26.15 14.75
C ALA A 73 9.60 -24.68 15.13
N MET A 74 10.78 -24.13 14.82
CA MET A 74 11.07 -22.71 15.01
C MET A 74 10.19 -21.82 14.12
N PHE A 75 9.98 -22.21 12.87
CA PHE A 75 9.12 -21.47 11.95
C PHE A 75 7.68 -21.39 12.49
N ARG A 76 7.12 -22.53 12.93
CA ARG A 76 5.79 -22.58 13.56
C ARG A 76 5.72 -21.81 14.87
N LEU A 77 6.78 -21.85 15.68
CA LEU A 77 6.86 -21.06 16.91
C LEU A 77 6.83 -19.55 16.60
N GLY A 78 7.52 -19.12 15.54
CA GLY A 78 7.49 -17.73 15.08
C GLY A 78 6.09 -17.28 14.66
N GLU A 79 5.35 -18.11 13.92
CA GLU A 79 3.95 -17.84 13.59
C GLU A 79 3.09 -17.66 14.85
N LEU A 80 3.25 -18.53 15.85
CA LEU A 80 2.50 -18.44 17.10
C LEU A 80 2.88 -17.21 17.95
N TYR A 81 4.15 -16.82 17.96
CA TYR A 81 4.60 -15.59 18.63
C TYR A 81 4.01 -14.36 17.95
N PHE A 82 3.97 -14.34 16.61
CA PHE A 82 3.33 -13.26 15.84
C PHE A 82 1.85 -13.12 16.22
N GLU A 83 1.09 -14.21 16.17
CA GLU A 83 -0.33 -14.22 16.54
C GLU A 83 -0.55 -13.76 17.97
N ARG A 84 0.29 -14.23 18.92
CA ARG A 84 0.21 -13.83 20.33
C ARG A 84 0.41 -12.32 20.48
N SER A 85 1.45 -11.76 19.84
CA SER A 85 1.76 -10.34 19.91
C SER A 85 0.67 -9.48 19.29
N ALA A 86 0.07 -9.91 18.17
CA ALA A 86 -1.05 -9.23 17.54
C ALA A 86 -2.29 -9.20 18.45
N VAL A 87 -2.63 -10.32 19.10
CA VAL A 87 -3.74 -10.37 20.04
C VAL A 87 -3.50 -9.48 21.27
N GLN A 88 -2.30 -9.53 21.86
CA GLN A 88 -1.95 -8.68 22.99
C GLN A 88 -2.03 -7.19 22.65
N PHE A 89 -1.58 -6.80 21.46
CA PHE A 89 -1.71 -5.41 20.98
C PHE A 89 -3.16 -5.00 20.80
N GLN A 90 -4.00 -5.87 20.24
CA GLN A 90 -5.43 -5.62 20.08
C GLN A 90 -6.14 -5.46 21.44
N GLU A 91 -5.82 -6.31 22.42
CA GLU A 91 -6.36 -6.22 23.80
C GLU A 91 -5.99 -4.88 24.45
N LEU A 92 -4.75 -4.42 24.26
CA LEU A 92 -4.30 -3.09 24.76
C LEU A 92 -5.07 -1.96 24.08
N TYR A 93 -5.24 -2.03 22.76
CA TYR A 93 -5.99 -1.03 21.98
C TYR A 93 -7.46 -0.95 22.40
N ASP A 94 -8.11 -2.10 22.58
CA ASP A 94 -9.50 -2.17 23.02
C ASP A 94 -9.66 -1.62 24.44
N ALA A 95 -8.72 -1.93 25.35
CA ALA A 95 -8.72 -1.41 26.70
C ALA A 95 -8.53 0.13 26.74
N ALA A 96 -7.62 0.66 25.93
CA ALA A 96 -7.39 2.11 25.82
C ALA A 96 -8.61 2.84 25.19
N THR A 97 -9.23 2.24 24.17
CA THR A 97 -10.45 2.75 23.55
C THR A 97 -11.58 2.85 24.57
N LEU A 98 -11.74 1.84 25.42
CA LEU A 98 -12.74 1.82 26.49
C LEU A 98 -12.41 2.86 27.57
N ALA A 99 -11.15 3.01 27.97
CA ALA A 99 -10.71 4.00 28.95
C ALA A 99 -10.99 5.42 28.45
N ARG A 100 -10.67 5.72 27.19
CA ARG A 100 -10.99 7.00 26.54
C ARG A 100 -12.49 7.29 26.52
N ALA A 101 -13.31 6.28 26.22
CA ALA A 101 -14.77 6.40 26.26
C ALA A 101 -15.31 6.70 27.68
N ASN A 102 -14.56 6.33 28.74
CA ASN A 102 -14.87 6.59 30.15
C ASN A 102 -14.27 7.90 30.70
N GLY A 103 -13.60 8.70 29.85
CA GLY A 103 -13.09 10.02 30.20
C GLY A 103 -11.58 10.12 30.43
N ASP A 104 -10.83 9.07 30.15
CA ASP A 104 -9.36 9.08 30.13
C ASP A 104 -8.89 9.48 28.71
N GLU A 105 -8.67 10.77 28.51
CA GLU A 105 -8.30 11.33 27.19
C GLU A 105 -6.89 10.88 26.75
N ASP A 106 -5.99 10.62 27.70
CA ASP A 106 -4.59 10.25 27.44
C ASP A 106 -4.39 8.73 27.22
N ALA A 107 -5.44 7.92 27.39
CA ALA A 107 -5.35 6.46 27.31
C ALA A 107 -4.80 5.95 25.98
N MET A 108 -5.06 6.65 24.87
CA MET A 108 -4.55 6.28 23.55
C MET A 108 -3.08 6.64 23.35
N ASP A 109 -2.62 7.72 23.98
CA ASP A 109 -1.23 8.20 23.88
C ASP A 109 -0.25 7.29 24.65
N ALA A 110 -0.77 6.51 25.60
CA ALA A 110 -0.01 5.52 26.36
C ALA A 110 0.20 4.19 25.59
N LEU A 111 -0.45 4.00 24.41
CA LEU A 111 -0.28 2.79 23.62
C LEU A 111 1.07 2.76 22.92
N PRO A 112 1.70 1.58 22.81
CA PRO A 112 2.83 1.42 21.90
C PRO A 112 2.37 1.68 20.46
N LEU A 113 3.25 2.26 19.65
CA LEU A 113 2.96 2.58 18.24
C LEU A 113 2.69 1.33 17.39
N ALA A 114 3.23 0.18 17.80
CA ALA A 114 3.14 -1.08 17.07
C ALA A 114 3.17 -2.30 17.99
N PRO A 115 2.70 -3.48 17.54
CA PRO A 115 2.83 -4.71 18.29
C PRO A 115 4.30 -5.09 18.52
N ASN A 116 4.62 -5.64 19.69
CA ASN A 116 5.96 -6.15 19.95
C ASN A 116 6.18 -7.50 19.25
N LEU A 117 6.74 -7.48 18.05
CA LEU A 117 7.06 -8.66 17.25
C LEU A 117 8.50 -9.17 17.45
N GLN A 118 9.26 -8.61 18.40
CA GLN A 118 10.65 -8.99 18.63
C GLN A 118 10.84 -10.50 18.92
N PRO A 119 9.96 -11.18 19.68
CA PRO A 119 10.09 -12.64 19.86
C PRO A 119 10.00 -13.43 18.55
N THR A 120 9.18 -12.97 17.60
CA THR A 120 9.07 -13.54 16.25
C THR A 120 10.34 -13.32 15.46
N VAL A 121 10.87 -12.10 15.48
CA VAL A 121 12.13 -11.76 14.79
C VAL A 121 13.29 -12.59 15.35
N ASP A 122 13.41 -12.71 16.67
CA ASP A 122 14.49 -13.46 17.33
C ASP A 122 14.51 -14.94 16.91
N ILE A 123 13.37 -15.61 16.86
CA ILE A 123 13.32 -17.02 16.46
C ILE A 123 13.61 -17.19 14.96
N TYR A 124 13.14 -16.28 14.10
CA TYR A 124 13.45 -16.31 12.67
C TYR A 124 14.92 -16.00 12.38
N GLN A 125 15.52 -15.03 13.05
CA GLN A 125 16.97 -14.76 12.99
C GLN A 125 17.78 -15.97 13.42
N ARG A 126 17.30 -16.70 14.43
CA ARG A 126 17.94 -17.95 14.84
C ARG A 126 17.89 -19.02 13.74
N ILE A 127 16.79 -19.11 12.97
CA ILE A 127 16.73 -20.01 11.80
C ILE A 127 17.80 -19.60 10.78
N VAL A 128 17.91 -18.32 10.44
CA VAL A 128 18.91 -17.83 9.46
C VAL A 128 20.33 -18.21 9.88
N ARG A 129 20.66 -18.08 11.18
CA ARG A 129 22.01 -18.42 11.70
C ARG A 129 22.29 -19.91 11.72
N GLN A 130 21.35 -20.71 12.25
CA GLN A 130 21.57 -22.14 12.52
C GLN A 130 21.25 -23.04 11.33
N PHE A 131 20.31 -22.62 10.47
CA PHE A 131 19.79 -23.40 9.37
C PHE A 131 19.72 -22.59 8.06
N PRO A 132 20.86 -22.07 7.54
CA PRO A 132 20.85 -21.19 6.36
C PRO A 132 20.31 -21.87 5.08
N ASN A 133 20.32 -23.21 5.04
CA ASN A 133 19.77 -23.99 3.93
C ASN A 133 18.35 -24.48 4.19
N TYR A 134 17.65 -23.89 5.15
CA TYR A 134 16.27 -24.26 5.43
C TYR A 134 15.37 -24.03 4.21
N ARG A 135 14.54 -25.01 3.86
CA ARG A 135 13.71 -25.00 2.64
C ARG A 135 12.73 -23.81 2.53
N ARG A 136 12.46 -23.12 3.63
CA ARG A 136 11.59 -21.92 3.68
C ARG A 136 12.38 -20.68 4.09
N ILE A 137 13.66 -20.64 3.80
CA ILE A 137 14.50 -19.50 4.16
C ILE A 137 14.02 -18.20 3.47
N ASP A 138 13.43 -18.34 2.26
CA ASP A 138 12.75 -17.26 1.56
C ASP A 138 11.63 -16.64 2.39
N GLY A 139 10.75 -17.47 2.95
CA GLY A 139 9.67 -17.03 3.82
C GLY A 139 10.16 -16.46 5.15
N VAL A 140 11.25 -17.01 5.70
CA VAL A 140 11.86 -16.51 6.93
C VAL A 140 12.39 -15.09 6.74
N LEU A 141 13.18 -14.84 5.69
CA LEU A 141 13.71 -13.51 5.39
C LEU A 141 12.60 -12.50 5.10
N TYR A 142 11.58 -12.91 4.33
CA TYR A 142 10.41 -12.07 4.06
C TYR A 142 9.70 -11.67 5.37
N LEU A 143 9.45 -12.64 6.27
CA LEU A 143 8.73 -12.40 7.52
C LEU A 143 9.56 -11.61 8.55
N ILE A 144 10.88 -11.76 8.56
CA ILE A 144 11.76 -10.88 9.36
C ILE A 144 11.55 -9.43 8.92
N GLY A 145 11.68 -9.14 7.62
CA GLY A 145 11.47 -7.81 7.10
C GLY A 145 10.06 -7.27 7.38
N TYR A 146 9.03 -8.12 7.22
CA TYR A 146 7.66 -7.75 7.54
C TYR A 146 7.50 -7.35 9.01
N CYS A 147 7.98 -8.18 9.94
CA CYS A 147 7.88 -7.89 11.39
C CYS A 147 8.66 -6.63 11.78
N LEU A 148 9.84 -6.42 11.21
CA LEU A 148 10.65 -5.24 11.46
C LEU A 148 9.96 -3.96 10.95
N ASN A 149 9.36 -4.02 9.76
CA ASN A 149 8.59 -2.91 9.21
C ASN A 149 7.37 -2.55 10.05
N GLU A 150 6.62 -3.56 10.53
CA GLU A 150 5.49 -3.35 11.45
C GLU A 150 5.91 -2.75 12.79
N MET A 151 7.15 -2.96 13.22
CA MET A 151 7.74 -2.34 14.41
C MET A 151 8.36 -0.97 14.16
N ALA A 152 8.11 -0.34 13.00
CA ALA A 152 8.70 0.94 12.57
C ALA A 152 10.23 0.92 12.50
N ARG A 153 10.82 -0.20 12.03
CA ARG A 153 12.26 -0.39 11.79
C ARG A 153 12.51 -0.66 10.29
N PRO A 154 12.21 0.31 9.41
CA PRO A 154 12.18 0.08 7.97
C PRO A 154 13.56 -0.19 7.35
N GLU A 155 14.65 0.36 7.89
CA GLU A 155 16.01 0.12 7.40
C GLU A 155 16.40 -1.35 7.58
N GLU A 156 16.15 -1.91 8.76
CA GLU A 156 16.46 -3.30 9.03
C GLU A 156 15.54 -4.25 8.26
N ALA A 157 14.28 -3.85 8.05
CA ALA A 157 13.34 -4.57 7.19
C ALA A 157 13.86 -4.66 5.76
N ARG A 158 14.32 -3.53 5.19
CA ARG A 158 14.93 -3.46 3.86
C ARG A 158 16.13 -4.41 3.74
N ASP A 159 17.00 -4.44 4.75
CA ASP A 159 18.20 -5.30 4.73
C ASP A 159 17.84 -6.79 4.70
N ALA A 160 16.82 -7.21 5.46
CA ALA A 160 16.30 -8.57 5.40
C ALA A 160 15.68 -8.90 4.03
N TRP A 161 14.95 -7.97 3.44
CA TRP A 161 14.37 -8.13 2.10
C TRP A 161 15.43 -8.16 1.00
N LEU A 162 16.47 -7.32 1.07
CA LEU A 162 17.58 -7.34 0.12
C LEU A 162 18.34 -8.67 0.17
N ALA A 163 18.52 -9.25 1.35
CA ALA A 163 19.13 -10.57 1.48
C ALA A 163 18.31 -11.70 0.84
N LEU A 164 17.01 -11.50 0.62
CA LEU A 164 16.18 -12.44 -0.11
C LEU A 164 16.31 -12.25 -1.63
N VAL A 165 16.17 -11.01 -2.14
CA VAL A 165 16.02 -10.76 -3.57
C VAL A 165 17.31 -10.33 -4.27
N CYS A 166 18.31 -9.91 -3.51
CA CYS A 166 19.62 -9.46 -3.98
C CYS A 166 20.75 -10.17 -3.20
N ALA A 167 20.57 -11.45 -2.93
CA ALA A 167 21.47 -12.25 -2.10
C ALA A 167 22.89 -12.41 -2.68
N ASN A 168 23.07 -12.12 -3.97
CA ASN A 168 24.38 -12.04 -4.61
C ASN A 168 25.20 -10.82 -4.18
N HIS A 169 24.57 -9.78 -3.62
CA HIS A 169 25.21 -8.54 -3.17
C HIS A 169 25.00 -8.27 -1.67
N PHE A 170 23.92 -8.75 -1.09
CA PHE A 170 23.51 -8.46 0.29
C PHE A 170 23.34 -9.74 1.09
N ALA A 171 24.01 -9.82 2.24
CA ALA A 171 23.82 -10.88 3.23
C ALA A 171 23.14 -10.29 4.46
N TYR A 172 22.11 -10.98 4.97
CA TYR A 172 21.48 -10.58 6.22
C TYR A 172 22.35 -11.00 7.41
N ASP A 173 22.81 -10.02 8.19
CA ASP A 173 23.53 -10.25 9.43
C ASP A 173 22.64 -9.92 10.64
N PRO A 174 22.09 -10.95 11.31
CA PRO A 174 21.23 -10.75 12.47
C PRO A 174 21.92 -10.07 13.67
N ASP A 175 23.25 -10.04 13.72
CA ASP A 175 23.98 -9.44 14.83
C ASP A 175 24.17 -7.94 14.63
N GLN A 176 24.28 -7.47 13.38
CA GLN A 176 24.25 -6.04 13.04
C GLN A 176 22.87 -5.44 13.34
N ALA A 177 21.78 -6.16 13.01
CA ALA A 177 20.41 -5.72 13.30
C ALA A 177 20.16 -5.46 14.81
N ARG A 178 20.85 -6.18 15.70
CA ARG A 178 20.76 -5.94 17.16
C ARG A 178 21.52 -4.70 17.61
N TYR A 179 22.57 -4.31 16.90
CA TYR A 179 23.38 -3.13 17.25
C TYR A 179 22.56 -1.83 17.07
N HIS A 180 21.78 -1.73 16.02
CA HIS A 180 20.89 -0.59 15.77
C HIS A 180 19.78 -0.49 16.82
N ALA A 181 19.13 -1.61 17.17
CA ALA A 181 18.08 -1.65 18.18
C ALA A 181 18.59 -1.27 19.59
N ALA A 182 19.85 -1.55 19.92
CA ALA A 182 20.45 -1.20 21.20
C ALA A 182 20.87 0.29 21.27
N ALA A 183 21.19 0.90 20.13
CA ALA A 183 21.56 2.32 20.06
C ALA A 183 20.34 3.25 20.19
N GLU A 184 19.16 2.82 19.74
CA GLU A 184 17.92 3.60 19.84
C GLU A 184 17.23 3.50 21.22
N GLY A 185 17.51 2.47 22.00
CA GLY A 185 16.95 2.28 23.36
C GLY A 185 17.66 3.03 24.49
N GLY A 186 18.76 3.71 24.20
CA GLY A 186 19.55 4.48 25.16
C GLY A 186 19.54 5.96 24.82
N ALA A 187 18.53 6.70 25.27
CA ALA A 187 18.61 8.15 25.31
C ALA A 187 19.78 8.56 26.25
N ALA A 188 20.94 8.77 25.69
CA ALA A 188 22.05 9.48 26.33
C ALA A 188 22.28 10.76 25.55
N GLU A 189 21.92 11.88 26.18
CA GLU A 189 22.42 13.19 25.82
C GLU A 189 23.97 13.16 25.77
N GLY A 190 24.56 13.54 24.65
CA GLY A 190 26.02 13.73 24.59
C GLY A 190 26.58 13.71 23.18
N GLU A 191 26.78 14.93 22.66
CA GLU A 191 27.85 15.40 21.77
C GLU A 191 28.21 14.60 20.51
N ASP A 192 28.07 15.29 19.41
CA ASP A 192 28.78 15.23 18.14
C ASP A 192 29.90 14.18 18.05
N ASP A 193 29.61 13.04 17.50
CA ASP A 193 30.55 12.26 16.71
C ASP A 193 29.78 11.66 15.53
N ALA A 194 29.96 12.24 14.37
CA ALA A 194 29.57 11.69 13.08
C ALA A 194 30.39 10.41 12.83
N ALA A 195 30.10 9.37 13.62
CA ALA A 195 30.61 8.03 13.36
C ALA A 195 29.80 7.47 12.21
N ALA A 196 30.43 7.44 11.05
CA ALA A 196 29.99 6.84 9.82
C ALA A 196 29.25 5.53 10.09
N HIS A 197 27.94 5.51 9.77
CA HIS A 197 27.24 4.25 9.55
C HIS A 197 28.04 3.43 8.55
N PRO A 198 28.33 2.15 8.80
CA PRO A 198 28.75 1.27 7.73
C PRO A 198 27.53 1.02 6.85
N SER A 199 27.14 2.03 6.06
CA SER A 199 26.35 1.80 4.88
C SER A 199 27.10 0.77 4.07
N LEU A 200 26.53 -0.43 3.95
CA LEU A 200 26.99 -1.47 3.05
C LEU A 200 27.53 -0.82 1.80
N GLY A 201 28.84 -0.97 1.54
CA GLY A 201 29.74 -0.37 0.58
C GLY A 201 29.28 0.09 -0.79
N LEU A 202 28.21 0.86 -0.85
CA LEU A 202 27.94 1.78 -1.95
C LEU A 202 28.75 3.03 -1.62
N GLY A 203 29.99 3.06 -2.14
CA GLY A 203 30.98 4.07 -1.84
C GLY A 203 30.38 5.47 -1.80
N THR A 204 30.45 6.11 -0.64
CA THR A 204 30.33 7.55 -0.51
C THR A 204 31.62 8.16 -1.06
N ALA A 205 31.80 8.15 -2.38
CA ALA A 205 32.61 9.14 -3.00
C ALA A 205 31.89 10.47 -2.78
N VAL A 206 32.50 11.39 -2.06
CA VAL A 206 32.08 12.79 -2.02
C VAL A 206 32.21 13.31 -3.45
N VAL A 207 31.13 13.21 -4.21
CA VAL A 207 31.02 13.73 -5.57
C VAL A 207 30.34 15.09 -5.47
N ASP A 208 30.91 16.06 -6.13
CA ASP A 208 30.45 17.43 -6.30
C ASP A 208 28.93 17.42 -6.62
N VAL A 209 28.13 18.15 -5.84
CA VAL A 209 26.66 18.12 -5.78
C VAL A 209 25.97 18.48 -7.11
N THR A 210 26.71 18.89 -8.13
CA THR A 210 26.17 19.43 -9.39
C THR A 210 25.98 18.40 -10.52
N THR A 211 26.38 17.13 -10.35
CA THR A 211 26.28 16.10 -11.43
C THR A 211 26.07 14.68 -10.91
N GLN A 212 25.27 14.49 -9.87
CA GLN A 212 24.96 13.13 -9.43
C GLN A 212 24.00 12.47 -10.42
N VAL A 213 24.46 11.46 -11.13
CA VAL A 213 23.65 10.62 -12.00
C VAL A 213 23.18 9.42 -11.20
N PHE A 214 21.87 9.15 -11.24
CA PHE A 214 21.31 7.95 -10.63
C PHE A 214 21.92 6.68 -11.24
N VAL A 215 22.47 5.84 -10.40
CA VAL A 215 22.91 4.48 -10.75
C VAL A 215 21.97 3.49 -10.08
N ASN A 216 21.29 2.66 -10.90
CA ASN A 216 20.36 1.67 -10.36
C ASN A 216 21.07 0.64 -9.48
N PRO A 217 20.85 0.64 -8.15
CA PRO A 217 21.53 -0.29 -7.25
C PRO A 217 21.04 -1.73 -7.38
N TYR A 218 19.93 -1.95 -8.10
CA TYR A 218 19.26 -3.25 -8.23
C TYR A 218 19.44 -3.89 -9.61
N ALA A 219 20.25 -3.27 -10.50
CA ALA A 219 20.41 -3.73 -11.87
C ALA A 219 20.89 -5.18 -11.99
N GLU A 220 21.81 -5.57 -11.09
CA GLU A 220 22.46 -6.88 -11.08
C GLU A 220 21.97 -7.78 -9.93
N CYS A 221 20.90 -7.38 -9.24
CA CYS A 221 20.34 -8.17 -8.15
C CYS A 221 19.76 -9.49 -8.64
N THR A 222 20.16 -10.58 -7.98
CA THR A 222 19.59 -11.91 -8.18
C THR A 222 19.43 -12.61 -6.85
N THR A 223 18.32 -13.34 -6.69
CA THR A 223 18.19 -14.29 -5.59
C THR A 223 19.05 -15.53 -5.87
N ILE A 224 19.74 -16.02 -4.84
CA ILE A 224 20.45 -17.30 -4.89
C ILE A 224 19.61 -18.43 -4.26
N ILE A 225 18.43 -18.11 -3.74
CA ILE A 225 17.52 -19.06 -3.11
C ILE A 225 16.71 -19.75 -4.21
N PRO A 226 16.89 -21.07 -4.41
CA PRO A 226 16.14 -21.80 -5.42
C PRO A 226 14.63 -21.70 -5.20
N GLU A 227 13.87 -21.44 -6.26
CA GLU A 227 12.40 -21.39 -6.21
C GLU A 227 11.83 -20.45 -5.12
N ALA A 228 12.51 -19.33 -4.85
CA ALA A 228 12.04 -18.33 -3.89
C ALA A 228 10.66 -17.81 -4.27
N ARG A 229 9.69 -17.90 -3.32
CA ARG A 229 8.26 -17.64 -3.57
C ARG A 229 7.85 -16.20 -3.35
N PHE A 230 8.60 -15.44 -2.55
CA PHE A 230 8.22 -14.10 -2.09
C PHE A 230 9.00 -12.99 -2.82
N VAL A 231 9.60 -13.30 -3.98
CA VAL A 231 10.47 -12.36 -4.70
C VAL A 231 9.72 -11.11 -5.15
N SER A 232 8.55 -11.29 -5.74
CA SER A 232 7.72 -10.19 -6.24
C SER A 232 7.24 -9.27 -5.11
N GLU A 233 6.68 -9.85 -4.03
CA GLU A 233 6.27 -9.08 -2.86
C GLU A 233 7.43 -8.36 -2.20
N THR A 234 8.58 -9.00 -2.17
CA THR A 234 9.77 -8.42 -1.54
C THR A 234 10.24 -7.20 -2.33
N TRP A 235 10.29 -7.29 -3.66
CA TRP A 235 10.59 -6.13 -4.50
C TRP A 235 9.56 -5.02 -4.34
N PHE A 236 8.29 -5.40 -4.18
CA PHE A 236 7.24 -4.44 -3.90
C PHE A 236 7.49 -3.70 -2.57
N ARG A 237 7.84 -4.42 -1.50
CA ARG A 237 8.17 -3.81 -0.20
C ARG A 237 9.41 -2.91 -0.24
N ILE A 238 10.45 -3.30 -0.99
CA ILE A 238 11.62 -2.45 -1.20
C ILE A 238 11.24 -1.17 -1.96
N GLY A 239 10.35 -1.29 -2.95
CA GLY A 239 9.79 -0.14 -3.66
C GLY A 239 9.03 0.81 -2.73
N GLU A 240 8.17 0.27 -1.85
CA GLU A 240 7.43 1.02 -0.83
C GLU A 240 8.38 1.76 0.14
N TYR A 241 9.41 1.06 0.64
CA TYR A 241 10.41 1.65 1.50
C TYR A 241 11.02 2.93 0.90
N HIS A 242 11.45 2.87 -0.36
CA HIS A 242 12.00 4.04 -1.03
C HIS A 242 10.92 5.05 -1.45
N PHE A 243 9.71 4.58 -1.76
CA PHE A 243 8.61 5.46 -2.11
C PHE A 243 8.26 6.42 -0.96
N ASP A 244 8.37 5.97 0.28
CA ASP A 244 8.06 6.76 1.48
C ASP A 244 9.27 7.52 2.05
N ASP A 245 10.46 7.34 1.48
CA ASP A 245 11.65 8.07 1.87
C ASP A 245 11.66 9.48 1.22
N TYR A 246 11.70 10.51 2.06
CA TYR A 246 11.73 11.92 1.65
C TYR A 246 13.12 12.56 1.82
N VAL A 247 14.09 11.80 2.32
CA VAL A 247 15.43 12.30 2.63
C VAL A 247 16.41 11.98 1.51
N ASP A 248 16.34 10.78 0.95
CA ASP A 248 17.22 10.34 -0.13
C ASP A 248 16.83 11.01 -1.46
N THR A 249 17.75 11.76 -2.03
CA THR A 249 17.57 12.46 -3.33
C THR A 249 17.16 11.51 -4.46
N PHE A 250 17.55 10.24 -4.41
CA PHE A 250 17.24 9.22 -5.41
C PHE A 250 16.17 8.23 -4.95
N ALA A 251 15.45 8.53 -3.89
CA ALA A 251 14.43 7.63 -3.35
C ALA A 251 13.39 7.22 -4.41
N VAL A 252 12.87 8.19 -5.16
CA VAL A 252 11.90 7.92 -6.24
C VAL A 252 12.51 7.02 -7.32
N ASP A 253 13.74 7.27 -7.74
CA ASP A 253 14.41 6.45 -8.76
C ASP A 253 14.69 5.03 -8.26
N LYS A 254 15.03 4.87 -6.98
CA LYS A 254 15.21 3.56 -6.34
C LYS A 254 13.88 2.80 -6.23
N SER A 255 12.79 3.50 -5.88
CA SER A 255 11.47 2.89 -5.84
C SER A 255 11.02 2.39 -7.21
N ILE A 256 11.19 3.22 -8.25
CA ILE A 256 10.91 2.84 -9.64
C ILE A 256 11.78 1.65 -10.06
N ALA A 257 13.07 1.64 -9.71
CA ALA A 257 13.97 0.54 -10.03
C ALA A 257 13.52 -0.79 -9.40
N ALA A 258 13.04 -0.76 -8.15
CA ALA A 258 12.51 -1.93 -7.46
C ALA A 258 11.21 -2.44 -8.09
N TYR A 259 10.23 -1.56 -8.33
CA TYR A 259 8.97 -1.94 -8.98
C TYR A 259 9.18 -2.46 -10.40
N ASN A 260 10.12 -1.90 -11.16
CA ASN A 260 10.44 -2.34 -12.51
C ASN A 260 10.96 -3.79 -12.58
N VAL A 261 11.46 -4.36 -11.48
CA VAL A 261 11.78 -5.78 -11.44
C VAL A 261 10.52 -6.64 -11.60
N ILE A 262 9.42 -6.24 -10.94
CA ILE A 262 8.12 -6.91 -11.02
C ILE A 262 7.55 -6.78 -12.45
N LEU A 263 7.71 -5.60 -13.07
CA LEU A 263 7.18 -5.31 -14.41
C LEU A 263 7.89 -6.08 -15.55
N ARG A 264 8.89 -6.91 -15.26
CA ARG A 264 9.50 -7.81 -16.25
C ARG A 264 8.59 -8.99 -16.61
N ASP A 265 7.64 -9.34 -15.73
CA ASP A 265 6.70 -10.44 -15.93
C ASP A 265 5.25 -9.93 -15.85
N PRO A 266 4.55 -9.78 -16.99
CA PRO A 266 3.15 -9.34 -17.01
C PRO A 266 2.16 -10.30 -16.34
N GLU A 267 2.55 -11.55 -16.09
CA GLU A 267 1.73 -12.55 -15.39
C GLU A 267 1.94 -12.51 -13.86
N ASP A 268 2.88 -11.69 -13.38
CA ASP A 268 3.09 -11.53 -11.95
C ASP A 268 1.85 -10.95 -11.27
N ARG A 269 1.46 -11.53 -10.14
CA ARG A 269 0.25 -11.11 -9.39
C ARG A 269 0.30 -9.65 -8.92
N ASN A 270 1.49 -9.07 -8.74
CA ASN A 270 1.69 -7.69 -8.32
C ASN A 270 1.91 -6.74 -9.51
N TYR A 271 1.84 -7.24 -10.76
CA TYR A 271 2.14 -6.44 -11.96
C TYR A 271 1.29 -5.17 -12.04
N GLY A 272 -0.05 -5.29 -11.92
CA GLY A 272 -0.95 -4.14 -11.96
C GLY A 272 -0.68 -3.13 -10.84
N LEU A 273 -0.39 -3.62 -9.63
CA LEU A 273 -0.06 -2.77 -8.51
C LEU A 273 1.31 -2.07 -8.71
N ALA A 274 2.29 -2.78 -9.27
CA ALA A 274 3.60 -2.21 -9.60
C ALA A 274 3.49 -1.12 -10.69
N LEU A 275 2.68 -1.32 -11.74
CA LEU A 275 2.40 -0.29 -12.74
C LEU A 275 1.83 0.99 -12.10
N TYR A 276 0.85 0.81 -11.21
CA TYR A 276 0.24 1.93 -10.49
C TYR A 276 1.28 2.69 -9.64
N LYS A 277 2.10 1.97 -8.88
CA LYS A 277 3.13 2.58 -8.03
C LYS A 277 4.23 3.27 -8.84
N VAL A 278 4.64 2.72 -9.97
CA VAL A 278 5.59 3.38 -10.88
C VAL A 278 4.99 4.66 -11.46
N ALA A 279 3.73 4.63 -11.88
CA ALA A 279 3.04 5.83 -12.39
C ALA A 279 2.99 6.92 -11.31
N TRP A 280 2.66 6.55 -10.07
CA TRP A 280 2.65 7.46 -8.93
C TRP A 280 4.04 7.99 -8.57
N ALA A 281 5.07 7.15 -8.64
CA ALA A 281 6.44 7.57 -8.38
C ALA A 281 6.89 8.63 -9.41
N TYR A 282 6.57 8.43 -10.68
CA TYR A 282 6.81 9.43 -11.72
C TYR A 282 5.99 10.71 -11.51
N TYR A 283 4.71 10.58 -11.14
CA TYR A 283 3.84 11.73 -10.85
C TYR A 283 4.40 12.58 -9.70
N ARG A 284 4.80 11.96 -8.59
CA ARG A 284 5.44 12.64 -7.44
C ARG A 284 6.77 13.33 -7.79
N ALA A 285 7.49 12.80 -8.77
CA ALA A 285 8.75 13.37 -9.24
C ALA A 285 8.54 14.44 -10.32
N ASN A 286 7.30 14.89 -10.57
CA ASN A 286 6.92 15.83 -11.65
C ASN A 286 7.35 15.35 -13.05
N ARG A 287 7.53 14.02 -13.22
CA ARG A 287 7.85 13.36 -14.50
C ARG A 287 6.55 12.95 -15.17
N PHE A 288 5.72 13.93 -15.54
CA PHE A 288 4.33 13.70 -15.96
C PHE A 288 4.21 12.90 -17.25
N GLU A 289 5.15 13.05 -18.20
CA GLU A 289 5.18 12.25 -19.42
C GLU A 289 5.27 10.74 -19.11
N GLN A 290 6.16 10.36 -18.19
CA GLN A 290 6.31 8.99 -17.76
C GLN A 290 5.09 8.52 -16.94
N ALA A 291 4.53 9.38 -16.10
CA ALA A 291 3.35 9.09 -15.31
C ALA A 291 2.15 8.72 -16.20
N VAL A 292 1.80 9.56 -17.20
CA VAL A 292 0.67 9.28 -18.09
C VAL A 292 0.88 7.99 -18.90
N ARG A 293 2.12 7.68 -19.32
CA ARG A 293 2.42 6.44 -20.02
C ARG A 293 2.15 5.22 -19.14
N HIS A 294 2.57 5.23 -17.86
CA HIS A 294 2.40 4.08 -16.97
C HIS A 294 0.96 3.94 -16.47
N PHE A 295 0.24 5.04 -16.21
CA PHE A 295 -1.20 4.97 -15.96
C PHE A 295 -1.94 4.41 -17.17
N GLY A 296 -1.59 4.83 -18.39
CA GLY A 296 -2.15 4.28 -19.63
C GLY A 296 -1.84 2.80 -19.83
N MET A 297 -0.63 2.36 -19.47
CA MET A 297 -0.26 0.93 -19.48
C MET A 297 -1.10 0.13 -18.49
N LEU A 298 -1.38 0.65 -17.30
CA LEU A 298 -2.24 -0.01 -16.32
C LEU A 298 -3.67 -0.16 -16.83
N VAL A 299 -4.22 0.90 -17.42
CA VAL A 299 -5.57 0.87 -18.01
C VAL A 299 -5.64 -0.18 -19.11
N GLN A 300 -4.69 -0.17 -20.06
CA GLN A 300 -4.62 -1.13 -21.16
C GLN A 300 -4.49 -2.56 -20.65
N TRP A 301 -3.53 -2.81 -19.75
CA TRP A 301 -3.33 -4.15 -19.19
C TRP A 301 -4.57 -4.68 -18.46
N SER A 302 -5.26 -3.82 -17.70
CA SER A 302 -6.49 -4.21 -17.00
C SER A 302 -7.61 -4.56 -17.97
N ASP A 303 -7.73 -3.83 -19.09
CA ASP A 303 -8.73 -4.09 -20.14
C ASP A 303 -8.39 -5.38 -20.93
N ASP A 304 -7.12 -5.62 -21.22
CA ASP A 304 -6.65 -6.85 -21.87
C ASP A 304 -6.93 -8.07 -20.98
N GLN A 305 -6.70 -7.98 -19.68
CA GLN A 305 -7.04 -9.04 -18.72
C GLN A 305 -8.56 -9.28 -18.64
N MET A 306 -9.36 -8.21 -18.64
CA MET A 306 -10.82 -8.34 -18.68
C MET A 306 -11.27 -9.06 -19.96
N ALA A 307 -10.71 -8.72 -21.12
CA ALA A 307 -11.04 -9.34 -22.37
C ALA A 307 -10.62 -10.83 -22.44
N ALA A 308 -9.45 -11.16 -21.86
CA ALA A 308 -8.92 -12.51 -21.88
C ALA A 308 -9.57 -13.45 -20.84
N THR A 309 -9.89 -12.95 -19.65
CA THR A 309 -10.28 -13.78 -18.49
C THR A 309 -11.68 -13.53 -17.99
N GLY A 310 -12.34 -12.44 -18.42
CA GLY A 310 -13.62 -11.95 -17.86
C GLY A 310 -13.50 -11.31 -16.47
N ARG A 311 -12.28 -11.03 -16.01
CA ARG A 311 -12.00 -10.36 -14.73
C ARG A 311 -11.10 -9.17 -14.97
N ALA A 312 -11.38 -8.06 -14.27
CA ALA A 312 -10.51 -6.88 -14.31
C ALA A 312 -9.10 -7.26 -13.81
N GLY A 313 -8.07 -6.83 -14.53
CA GLY A 313 -6.69 -7.06 -14.12
C GLY A 313 -6.31 -6.27 -12.85
N SER A 314 -6.95 -5.11 -12.65
CA SER A 314 -6.70 -4.27 -11.47
C SER A 314 -7.94 -3.49 -11.07
N ASP A 315 -8.24 -3.45 -9.77
CA ASP A 315 -9.26 -2.58 -9.18
C ASP A 315 -8.84 -1.09 -9.20
N LEU A 316 -7.56 -0.81 -9.49
CA LEU A 316 -6.99 0.54 -9.57
C LEU A 316 -7.18 1.20 -10.94
N ARG A 317 -7.76 0.49 -11.93
CA ARG A 317 -8.05 1.05 -13.26
C ARG A 317 -8.87 2.36 -13.22
N PRO A 318 -9.96 2.47 -12.45
CA PRO A 318 -10.73 3.73 -12.38
C PRO A 318 -9.90 4.89 -11.83
N GLU A 319 -9.07 4.62 -10.83
CA GLU A 319 -8.18 5.62 -10.23
C GLU A 319 -7.07 6.04 -11.20
N ALA A 320 -6.46 5.10 -11.91
CA ALA A 320 -5.50 5.41 -12.97
C ALA A 320 -6.11 6.30 -14.06
N MET A 321 -7.36 6.07 -14.44
CA MET A 321 -8.09 6.90 -15.38
C MET A 321 -8.30 8.33 -14.85
N GLN A 322 -8.63 8.47 -13.58
CA GLN A 322 -8.76 9.76 -12.91
C GLN A 322 -7.43 10.52 -12.92
N TYR A 323 -6.33 9.84 -12.57
CA TYR A 323 -4.99 10.47 -12.57
C TYR A 323 -4.47 10.79 -13.96
N LEU A 324 -4.86 10.05 -15.00
CA LEU A 324 -4.63 10.47 -16.38
C LEU A 324 -5.31 11.83 -16.64
N GLY A 325 -6.58 11.97 -16.28
CA GLY A 325 -7.32 13.22 -16.43
C GLY A 325 -6.66 14.40 -15.72
N ILE A 326 -6.30 14.21 -14.44
CA ILE A 326 -5.63 15.21 -13.60
C ILE A 326 -4.28 15.60 -14.21
N THR A 327 -3.47 14.61 -14.60
CA THR A 327 -2.13 14.87 -15.14
C THR A 327 -2.18 15.64 -16.45
N PHE A 328 -3.09 15.30 -17.37
CA PHE A 328 -3.26 16.03 -18.62
C PHE A 328 -3.80 17.45 -18.41
N ALA A 329 -4.63 17.67 -17.38
CA ALA A 329 -5.14 19.00 -17.04
C ALA A 329 -4.07 19.88 -16.36
N TYR A 330 -3.07 19.28 -15.71
CA TYR A 330 -2.03 20.01 -14.99
C TYR A 330 -1.22 20.90 -15.95
N GLY A 331 -1.06 22.17 -15.59
CA GLY A 331 -0.55 23.20 -16.52
C GLY A 331 0.97 23.32 -16.59
N ASP A 332 1.68 22.91 -15.54
CA ASP A 332 3.14 23.09 -15.38
C ASP A 332 3.84 21.72 -15.35
N TRP A 333 4.23 21.25 -16.53
CA TRP A 333 4.90 19.93 -16.64
C TRP A 333 6.42 20.00 -16.49
N ASN A 334 6.98 21.22 -16.56
CA ASN A 334 8.42 21.44 -16.39
C ASN A 334 8.80 21.82 -14.95
N ASP A 335 7.78 21.94 -14.05
CA ASP A 335 7.94 22.20 -12.61
C ASP A 335 8.69 23.51 -12.29
N ASN A 336 8.42 24.55 -13.08
CA ASN A 336 9.04 25.87 -12.88
C ASN A 336 8.09 26.91 -12.24
N MET A 337 6.88 26.47 -11.82
CA MET A 337 5.82 27.28 -11.21
C MET A 337 5.16 28.28 -12.19
N VAL A 338 5.39 28.12 -13.48
CA VAL A 338 4.75 28.90 -14.55
C VAL A 338 3.99 27.93 -15.46
N PRO A 339 2.72 28.20 -15.83
CA PRO A 339 2.02 27.36 -16.77
C PRO A 339 2.78 27.26 -18.11
N ASP A 340 3.03 26.05 -18.60
CA ASP A 340 3.79 25.82 -19.84
C ASP A 340 3.23 26.63 -21.03
N LEU A 341 1.90 26.85 -21.06
CA LEU A 341 1.25 27.64 -22.12
C LEU A 341 1.74 29.08 -22.17
N GLU A 342 2.07 29.67 -21.02
CA GLU A 342 2.59 31.05 -20.95
C GLU A 342 4.02 31.14 -21.48
N GLU A 343 4.74 30.03 -21.49
CA GLU A 343 6.11 29.94 -22.04
C GLU A 343 6.14 29.40 -23.47
N GLY A 344 4.97 29.29 -24.14
CA GLY A 344 4.86 28.74 -25.48
C GLY A 344 4.89 27.21 -25.57
N GLY A 345 4.72 26.53 -24.45
CA GLY A 345 4.55 25.09 -24.36
C GLY A 345 3.13 24.63 -24.70
N GLN A 346 2.79 23.39 -24.39
CA GLN A 346 1.53 22.75 -24.74
C GLN A 346 0.45 22.94 -23.66
N SER A 347 -0.77 23.26 -24.11
CA SER A 347 -1.95 23.15 -23.24
C SER A 347 -2.30 21.69 -22.95
N GLY A 348 -3.10 21.44 -21.90
CA GLY A 348 -3.63 20.10 -21.60
C GLY A 348 -4.36 19.48 -22.80
N PHE A 349 -5.14 20.27 -23.53
CA PHE A 349 -5.81 19.82 -24.75
C PHE A 349 -4.82 19.41 -25.86
N GLN A 350 -3.76 20.17 -26.09
CA GLN A 350 -2.71 19.80 -27.07
C GLN A 350 -1.96 18.54 -26.67
N ARG A 351 -1.72 18.35 -25.36
CA ARG A 351 -1.11 17.12 -24.83
C ARG A 351 -1.99 15.89 -25.05
N LEU A 352 -3.32 16.02 -24.86
CA LEU A 352 -4.27 14.96 -25.17
C LEU A 352 -4.23 14.53 -26.64
N GLN A 353 -3.97 15.46 -27.56
CA GLN A 353 -3.86 15.17 -29.00
C GLN A 353 -2.49 14.59 -29.39
N ASN A 354 -1.51 14.64 -28.51
CA ASN A 354 -0.18 14.10 -28.76
C ASN A 354 -0.18 12.58 -28.67
N GLN A 355 -0.13 11.91 -29.84
CA GLN A 355 -0.15 10.45 -29.94
C GLN A 355 1.02 9.75 -29.22
N ALA A 356 2.13 10.45 -28.97
CA ALA A 356 3.25 9.92 -28.20
C ALA A 356 2.95 9.84 -26.69
N LEU A 357 2.02 10.67 -26.20
CA LEU A 357 1.57 10.68 -24.80
C LEU A 357 0.31 9.84 -24.61
N LEU A 358 -0.67 10.00 -25.51
CA LEU A 358 -1.95 9.33 -25.47
C LEU A 358 -2.26 8.70 -26.83
N PRO A 359 -2.18 7.35 -26.97
CA PRO A 359 -2.58 6.66 -28.19
C PRO A 359 -4.05 6.95 -28.51
N GLN A 360 -4.36 7.35 -29.76
CA GLN A 360 -5.71 7.77 -30.17
C GLN A 360 -6.59 6.62 -30.65
N ASP A 361 -6.04 5.43 -30.81
CA ASP A 361 -6.69 4.22 -31.32
C ASP A 361 -7.19 3.25 -30.24
N ARG A 362 -7.05 3.63 -28.96
CA ARG A 362 -7.47 2.79 -27.84
C ARG A 362 -8.93 3.03 -27.48
N GLU A 363 -9.65 1.97 -27.07
CA GLU A 363 -11.05 2.05 -26.67
C GLU A 363 -11.26 2.95 -25.45
N TRP A 364 -10.26 3.03 -24.57
CA TRP A 364 -10.28 3.86 -23.37
C TRP A 364 -9.83 5.32 -23.59
N THR A 365 -9.31 5.67 -24.78
CA THR A 365 -8.84 7.04 -25.05
C THR A 365 -9.93 8.11 -24.85
N PRO A 366 -11.17 7.91 -25.34
CA PRO A 366 -12.26 8.86 -25.07
C PRO A 366 -12.52 9.06 -23.57
N ASP A 367 -12.37 8.01 -22.77
CA ASP A 367 -12.53 8.12 -21.31
C ASP A 367 -11.53 9.12 -20.69
N VAL A 368 -10.29 9.19 -21.20
CA VAL A 368 -9.29 10.16 -20.74
C VAL A 368 -9.71 11.59 -21.10
N TYR A 369 -10.23 11.82 -22.33
CA TYR A 369 -10.79 13.13 -22.71
C TYR A 369 -11.94 13.52 -21.79
N PHE A 370 -12.79 12.55 -21.43
CA PHE A 370 -13.88 12.81 -20.50
C PHE A 370 -13.32 13.23 -19.13
N ALA A 371 -12.42 12.43 -18.55
CA ALA A 371 -11.82 12.68 -17.24
C ALA A 371 -11.06 14.02 -17.20
N THR A 372 -10.30 14.35 -18.24
CA THR A 372 -9.58 15.66 -18.30
C THR A 372 -10.55 16.83 -18.37
N GLY A 373 -11.63 16.70 -19.15
CA GLY A 373 -12.68 17.73 -19.21
C GLY A 373 -13.38 17.93 -17.86
N GLU A 374 -13.60 16.85 -17.08
CA GLU A 374 -14.15 16.94 -15.72
C GLU A 374 -13.23 17.77 -14.81
N VAL A 375 -11.91 17.57 -14.86
CA VAL A 375 -10.96 18.36 -14.07
C VAL A 375 -11.04 19.84 -14.43
N PHE A 376 -11.03 20.18 -15.71
CA PHE A 376 -11.18 21.58 -16.14
C PHE A 376 -12.53 22.18 -15.71
N TYR A 377 -13.59 21.39 -15.77
CA TYR A 377 -14.90 21.82 -15.29
C TYR A 377 -14.92 22.10 -13.78
N GLU A 378 -14.33 21.23 -12.97
CA GLU A 378 -14.21 21.39 -11.52
C GLU A 378 -13.37 22.62 -11.15
N GLU A 379 -12.39 22.97 -11.97
CA GLU A 379 -11.58 24.18 -11.82
C GLU A 379 -12.28 25.45 -12.37
N ALA A 380 -13.56 25.36 -12.77
CA ALA A 380 -14.33 26.43 -13.41
C ALA A 380 -13.74 26.93 -14.74
N LYS A 381 -12.88 26.17 -15.39
CA LYS A 381 -12.35 26.39 -16.72
C LYS A 381 -13.31 25.82 -17.79
N TYR A 382 -14.54 26.28 -17.76
CA TYR A 382 -15.65 25.69 -18.53
C TYR A 382 -15.39 25.65 -20.03
N GLN A 383 -14.78 26.71 -20.59
CA GLN A 383 -14.52 26.78 -22.05
C GLN A 383 -13.51 25.71 -22.50
N ASP A 384 -12.49 25.41 -21.68
CA ASP A 384 -11.51 24.35 -21.95
C ASP A 384 -12.17 22.96 -21.86
N ALA A 385 -12.99 22.74 -20.84
CA ALA A 385 -13.77 21.51 -20.69
C ALA A 385 -14.68 21.28 -21.90
N ILE A 386 -15.45 22.30 -22.32
CA ILE A 386 -16.33 22.24 -23.51
C ILE A 386 -15.53 21.91 -24.77
N THR A 387 -14.38 22.55 -24.97
CA THR A 387 -13.51 22.30 -26.13
C THR A 387 -13.05 20.85 -26.20
N ILE A 388 -12.60 20.29 -25.07
CA ILE A 388 -12.17 18.90 -24.95
C ILE A 388 -13.31 17.91 -25.25
N TRP A 389 -14.49 18.13 -24.64
CA TRP A 389 -15.65 17.26 -24.83
C TRP A 389 -16.24 17.34 -26.24
N GLN A 390 -16.25 18.53 -26.85
CA GLN A 390 -16.68 18.70 -28.25
C GLN A 390 -15.75 17.98 -29.22
N TYR A 391 -14.43 18.07 -28.98
CA TYR A 391 -13.46 17.30 -29.76
C TYR A 391 -13.71 15.80 -29.66
N ALA A 392 -13.86 15.28 -28.44
CA ALA A 392 -14.13 13.87 -28.22
C ALA A 392 -15.44 13.41 -28.87
N LEU A 393 -16.50 14.22 -28.78
CA LEU A 393 -17.80 13.94 -29.41
C LEU A 393 -17.68 13.85 -30.94
N ALA A 394 -16.87 14.71 -31.55
CA ALA A 394 -16.66 14.74 -33.01
C ALA A 394 -15.83 13.57 -33.51
N HIS A 395 -14.83 13.12 -32.71
CA HIS A 395 -13.89 12.07 -33.11
C HIS A 395 -14.40 10.64 -32.80
N TRP A 396 -15.17 10.47 -31.72
CA TRP A 396 -15.74 9.19 -31.31
C TRP A 396 -17.26 9.24 -31.15
N PRO A 397 -18.02 9.52 -32.24
CA PRO A 397 -19.47 9.78 -32.17
C PRO A 397 -20.30 8.57 -31.74
N ASN A 398 -19.73 7.37 -31.76
CA ASN A 398 -20.39 6.13 -31.34
C ASN A 398 -19.89 5.58 -29.98
N HIS A 399 -19.07 6.35 -29.28
CA HIS A 399 -18.56 5.90 -27.97
C HIS A 399 -19.65 5.94 -26.90
N ARG A 400 -19.55 5.05 -25.92
CA ARG A 400 -20.54 4.90 -24.81
C ARG A 400 -20.72 6.18 -23.98
N LEU A 401 -19.72 7.07 -23.92
CA LEU A 401 -19.77 8.31 -23.17
C LEU A 401 -20.42 9.48 -23.96
N VAL A 402 -20.84 9.30 -25.19
CA VAL A 402 -21.48 10.38 -25.99
C VAL A 402 -22.63 11.05 -25.25
N PRO A 403 -23.58 10.34 -24.60
CA PRO A 403 -24.64 11.01 -23.83
C PRO A 403 -24.09 11.87 -22.69
N HIS A 404 -23.01 11.41 -22.03
CA HIS A 404 -22.36 12.13 -20.94
C HIS A 404 -21.63 13.38 -21.43
N TYR A 405 -20.93 13.33 -22.58
CA TYR A 405 -20.35 14.51 -23.20
C TYR A 405 -21.38 15.60 -23.49
N ILE A 406 -22.52 15.21 -24.05
CA ILE A 406 -23.60 16.15 -24.38
C ILE A 406 -24.16 16.81 -23.13
N ASP A 407 -24.44 16.02 -22.09
CA ASP A 407 -24.94 16.49 -20.81
C ASP A 407 -23.96 17.46 -20.13
N ARG A 408 -22.68 17.10 -20.09
CA ARG A 408 -21.64 17.93 -19.47
C ARG A 408 -21.39 19.25 -20.25
N ILE A 409 -21.40 19.21 -21.57
CA ILE A 409 -21.31 20.43 -22.41
C ILE A 409 -22.49 21.37 -22.13
N ALA A 410 -23.72 20.81 -22.08
CA ALA A 410 -24.92 21.63 -21.79
C ALA A 410 -24.86 22.23 -20.37
N THR A 411 -24.39 21.44 -19.39
CA THR A 411 -24.22 21.89 -18.01
C THR A 411 -23.16 22.99 -17.93
N ALA A 412 -22.00 22.82 -18.57
CA ALA A 412 -20.92 23.80 -18.56
C ALA A 412 -21.36 25.14 -19.21
N TYR A 413 -22.14 25.11 -20.31
CA TYR A 413 -22.71 26.34 -20.88
C TYR A 413 -23.69 27.05 -19.95
N ARG A 414 -24.49 26.28 -19.18
CA ARG A 414 -25.39 26.89 -18.19
C ARG A 414 -24.60 27.57 -17.08
N ASP A 415 -23.61 26.86 -16.51
CA ASP A 415 -22.83 27.35 -15.39
C ASP A 415 -21.87 28.51 -15.78
N MET A 416 -21.59 28.70 -17.08
CA MET A 416 -20.92 29.90 -17.59
C MET A 416 -21.84 31.11 -17.67
N ALA A 417 -23.15 30.91 -17.77
CA ALA A 417 -24.12 31.98 -17.92
C ALA A 417 -24.62 32.57 -16.59
N ASP A 418 -24.45 31.84 -15.52
CA ASP A 418 -24.79 32.23 -14.13
C ASP A 418 -23.64 33.00 -13.47
#